data_775e5de40e88bdbad4e82db6c115e4c4
#
_entry.id   775e5de40e88bdbad4e82db6c115e4c4
#
_cell.length_a   1.000
_cell.length_b   1.000
_cell.length_c   1.000
_cell.angle_alpha   90.00
_cell.angle_beta   90.00
_cell.angle_gamma   90.00
#
_symmetry.space_group_name_H-M   'P 1'
#
loop_
_entity.id
_entity.type
_entity.pdbx_description
1 polymer ?
#
loop_
_entity_poly.entity_id
_entity_poly.type
_entity_poly.pdbx_seq_one_letter_code
_entity_poly.pdbx_strand_id
1 'polypeptide(L)'
;LANPNNPTGTYLYKNELINLRKKLRKDILLVIDDAYYEYMKDRNYASGLEIFKNHKNVFILRTFSKIYGLAALRIGWGYGDKNIVNALNSIKPPFNVNEVAQLCAIEALKDNKFIKKSVKHNLLWCKKIKKSLEQFNIYSNKISANFLLLNFNSCKLSANNFEKKLEKKGVILREMKTYGIENHLRLTIGN
;
A
#
# COMPACT_ATOMS: atom_id res chain seq x y z
N LEU A 1 -3.63 11.37 1.57
CA LEU A 1 -3.47 10.71 0.28
C LEU A 1 -2.67 9.42 0.45
N ALA A 2 -3.26 8.26 0.10
CA ALA A 2 -2.51 7.01 -0.01
C ALA A 2 -1.93 6.88 -1.42
N ASN A 3 -0.62 6.62 -1.55
CA ASN A 3 0.08 6.59 -2.83
C ASN A 3 1.22 5.54 -2.84
N PRO A 4 0.96 4.29 -3.27
CA PRO A 4 -0.27 3.75 -3.89
C PRO A 4 -1.46 3.60 -2.93
N ASN A 5 -2.67 3.67 -3.50
CA ASN A 5 -3.91 3.57 -2.73
C ASN A 5 -4.34 2.11 -2.48
N ASN A 6 -4.87 1.85 -1.31
CA ASN A 6 -5.58 0.64 -0.96
C ASN A 6 -7.08 0.98 -0.77
N PRO A 7 -8.02 0.34 -1.48
CA PRO A 7 -7.87 -0.96 -2.17
C PRO A 7 -7.63 -0.89 -3.69
N THR A 8 -7.58 0.28 -4.31
CA THR A 8 -7.64 0.42 -5.77
C THR A 8 -6.31 0.12 -6.48
N GLY A 9 -5.19 0.23 -5.77
CA GLY A 9 -3.86 0.14 -6.38
C GLY A 9 -3.52 1.31 -7.33
N THR A 10 -4.36 2.35 -7.36
CA THR A 10 -4.08 3.57 -8.12
C THR A 10 -2.98 4.39 -7.44
N TYR A 11 -2.26 5.16 -8.21
CA TYR A 11 -1.21 6.04 -7.70
C TYR A 11 -1.02 7.24 -8.62
N LEU A 12 -0.50 8.30 -8.04
CA LEU A 12 -0.05 9.49 -8.77
C LEU A 12 1.42 9.31 -9.17
N TYR A 13 1.75 9.76 -10.38
CA TYR A 13 3.12 9.91 -10.81
C TYR A 13 3.81 11.08 -10.10
N LYS A 14 5.13 11.10 -10.13
CA LYS A 14 5.95 12.15 -9.50
C LYS A 14 5.46 13.56 -9.83
N ASN A 15 5.25 13.85 -11.11
CA ASN A 15 4.83 15.18 -11.56
C ASN A 15 3.40 15.53 -11.11
N GLU A 16 2.51 14.55 -11.08
CA GLU A 16 1.13 14.73 -10.61
C GLU A 16 1.10 15.06 -9.12
N LEU A 17 1.92 14.36 -8.32
CA LEU A 17 2.03 14.59 -6.89
C LEU A 17 2.64 15.97 -6.58
N ILE A 18 3.65 16.40 -7.33
CA ILE A 18 4.22 17.75 -7.25
C ILE A 18 3.15 18.80 -7.60
N ASN A 19 2.41 18.59 -8.69
CA ASN A 19 1.36 19.50 -9.12
C ASN A 19 0.20 19.58 -8.11
N LEU A 20 -0.18 18.47 -7.52
CA LEU A 20 -1.15 18.44 -6.43
C LEU A 20 -0.70 19.36 -5.30
N ARG A 21 0.54 19.20 -4.79
CA ARG A 21 1.07 20.04 -3.70
C ARG A 21 1.10 21.53 -4.08
N LYS A 22 1.50 21.88 -5.32
CA LYS A 22 1.53 23.25 -5.79
C LYS A 22 0.15 23.92 -5.81
N LYS A 23 -0.91 23.16 -6.12
CA LYS A 23 -2.29 23.66 -6.18
C LYS A 23 -2.96 23.75 -4.82
N LEU A 24 -2.47 23.02 -3.83
CA LEU A 24 -3.00 23.12 -2.46
C LEU A 24 -2.53 24.43 -1.81
N ARG A 25 -3.42 25.08 -1.05
CA ARG A 25 -3.07 26.22 -0.23
C ARG A 25 -1.90 25.91 0.70
N LYS A 26 -1.13 26.93 1.08
CA LYS A 26 0.07 26.76 1.92
C LYS A 26 -0.23 26.32 3.35
N ASP A 27 -1.45 26.60 3.84
CA ASP A 27 -1.92 26.23 5.18
C ASP A 27 -2.42 24.77 5.26
N ILE A 28 -2.56 24.07 4.13
CA ILE A 28 -3.00 22.66 4.10
C ILE A 28 -1.80 21.74 4.24
N LEU A 29 -1.80 20.91 5.27
CA LEU A 29 -0.86 19.81 5.44
C LEU A 29 -1.23 18.66 4.50
N LEU A 30 -0.32 18.28 3.61
CA LEU A 30 -0.46 17.10 2.78
C LEU A 30 0.18 15.89 3.47
N VAL A 31 -0.64 14.96 3.95
CA VAL A 31 -0.16 13.67 4.48
C VAL A 31 -0.15 12.65 3.35
N ILE A 32 1.01 12.03 3.10
CA ILE A 32 1.21 11.00 2.08
C ILE A 32 1.46 9.66 2.77
N ASP A 33 0.57 8.70 2.54
CA ASP A 33 0.74 7.34 3.03
C ASP A 33 1.43 6.50 1.95
N ASP A 34 2.72 6.29 2.15
CA ASP A 34 3.62 5.52 1.28
C ASP A 34 3.73 4.03 1.72
N ALA A 35 2.69 3.46 2.32
CA ALA A 35 2.73 2.11 2.89
C ALA A 35 3.10 0.99 1.90
N TYR A 36 2.99 1.24 0.61
CA TYR A 36 3.29 0.27 -0.46
C TYR A 36 4.44 0.68 -1.38
N TYR A 37 5.17 1.72 -1.02
CA TYR A 37 6.25 2.28 -1.84
C TYR A 37 7.26 1.23 -2.34
N GLU A 38 7.67 0.30 -1.49
CA GLU A 38 8.71 -0.68 -1.80
C GLU A 38 8.31 -1.66 -2.94
N TYR A 39 7.00 -1.82 -3.16
CA TYR A 39 6.47 -2.65 -4.25
C TYR A 39 6.46 -1.95 -5.60
N MET A 40 6.62 -0.61 -5.63
CA MET A 40 6.56 0.18 -6.84
C MET A 40 7.76 -0.08 -7.76
N LYS A 41 7.47 -0.24 -9.06
CA LYS A 41 8.47 -0.45 -10.11
C LYS A 41 8.27 0.48 -11.32
N ASP A 42 7.26 1.35 -11.27
CA ASP A 42 7.03 2.35 -12.31
C ASP A 42 8.08 3.46 -12.20
N ARG A 43 8.79 3.74 -13.30
CA ARG A 43 9.87 4.75 -13.33
C ARG A 43 9.37 6.18 -13.16
N ASN A 44 8.09 6.42 -13.44
CA ASN A 44 7.45 7.73 -13.29
C ASN A 44 6.91 7.96 -11.87
N TYR A 45 6.93 6.93 -11.03
CA TYR A 45 6.59 7.04 -9.62
C TYR A 45 7.80 7.46 -8.79
N ALA A 46 7.56 8.27 -7.77
CA ALA A 46 8.51 8.51 -6.70
C ALA A 46 7.76 8.60 -5.37
N SER A 47 8.41 8.18 -4.28
CA SER A 47 7.80 8.27 -2.95
C SER A 47 7.66 9.73 -2.49
N GLY A 48 6.74 9.95 -1.55
CA GLY A 48 6.61 11.26 -0.92
C GLY A 48 7.92 11.75 -0.30
N LEU A 49 8.70 10.83 0.28
CA LEU A 49 10.00 11.16 0.89
C LEU A 49 11.04 11.63 -0.13
N GLU A 50 11.11 10.99 -1.30
CA GLU A 50 12.03 11.39 -2.37
C GLU A 50 11.70 12.78 -2.94
N ILE A 51 10.39 13.12 -3.01
CA ILE A 51 9.93 14.37 -3.61
C ILE A 51 9.96 15.52 -2.59
N PHE A 52 9.56 15.26 -1.34
CA PHE A 52 9.22 16.31 -0.37
C PHE A 52 10.06 16.28 0.92
N LYS A 53 11.24 15.67 0.90
CA LYS A 53 12.10 15.52 2.08
C LYS A 53 12.25 16.80 2.93
N ASN A 54 12.31 17.96 2.29
CA ASN A 54 12.52 19.25 2.97
C ASN A 54 11.29 20.18 2.92
N HIS A 55 10.11 19.64 2.60
CA HIS A 55 8.90 20.45 2.46
C HIS A 55 8.17 20.60 3.81
N LYS A 56 7.93 21.85 4.24
CA LYS A 56 7.36 22.13 5.57
C LYS A 56 5.92 21.62 5.77
N ASN A 57 5.10 21.61 4.71
CA ASN A 57 3.69 21.26 4.78
C ASN A 57 3.39 19.91 4.10
N VAL A 58 4.33 18.97 4.20
CA VAL A 58 4.12 17.57 3.79
C VAL A 58 4.59 16.65 4.90
N PHE A 59 3.80 15.63 5.20
CA PHE A 59 4.12 14.60 6.17
C PHE A 59 3.99 13.22 5.51
N ILE A 60 5.01 12.39 5.61
CA ILE A 60 5.07 11.09 4.96
C ILE A 60 4.92 9.99 6.00
N LEU A 61 4.06 9.01 5.72
CA LEU A 61 3.85 7.84 6.55
C LEU A 61 4.44 6.59 5.89
N ARG A 62 5.09 5.77 6.68
CA ARG A 62 5.64 4.46 6.32
C ARG A 62 5.26 3.41 7.35
N THR A 63 5.26 2.16 6.95
CA THR A 63 4.84 1.07 7.82
C THR A 63 5.78 -0.14 7.74
N PHE A 64 5.93 -0.83 8.84
CA PHE A 64 6.55 -2.16 8.89
C PHE A 64 5.54 -3.29 8.67
N SER A 65 4.25 -2.97 8.57
CA SER A 65 3.15 -3.95 8.45
C SER A 65 3.07 -4.64 7.09
N LYS A 66 3.75 -4.13 6.05
CA LYS A 66 3.63 -4.65 4.68
C LYS A 66 4.89 -5.40 4.28
N ILE A 67 5.81 -4.75 3.56
CA ILE A 67 7.00 -5.40 3.00
C ILE A 67 7.90 -6.05 4.06
N TYR A 68 7.96 -5.49 5.25
CA TYR A 68 8.78 -6.00 6.35
C TYR A 68 8.14 -7.16 7.12
N GLY A 69 6.87 -7.49 6.86
CA GLY A 69 6.19 -8.64 7.49
C GLY A 69 5.80 -8.46 8.95
N LEU A 70 5.91 -7.26 9.53
CA LEU A 70 5.70 -7.00 10.95
C LEU A 70 4.31 -6.45 11.28
N ALA A 71 3.27 -6.90 10.57
CA ALA A 71 1.91 -6.36 10.73
C ALA A 71 1.35 -6.49 12.17
N ALA A 72 1.65 -7.60 12.84
CA ALA A 72 1.18 -7.87 14.20
C ALA A 72 1.83 -6.95 15.26
N LEU A 73 3.03 -6.43 15.00
CA LEU A 73 3.81 -5.61 15.94
C LEU A 73 3.35 -4.16 16.03
N ARG A 74 2.44 -3.72 15.14
CA ARG A 74 1.81 -2.40 15.15
C ARG A 74 2.80 -1.24 15.15
N ILE A 75 3.79 -1.27 14.26
CA ILE A 75 4.84 -0.25 14.15
C ILE A 75 4.90 0.35 12.75
N GLY A 76 5.15 1.64 12.70
CA GLY A 76 5.41 2.47 11.51
C GLY A 76 6.18 3.70 11.91
N TRP A 77 6.44 4.59 10.97
CA TRP A 77 7.12 5.85 11.21
C TRP A 77 6.57 6.96 10.30
N GLY A 78 6.73 8.19 10.77
CA GLY A 78 6.39 9.38 10.02
C GLY A 78 7.60 10.29 9.84
N TYR A 79 7.64 11.02 8.73
CA TYR A 79 8.68 11.99 8.41
C TYR A 79 8.07 13.31 7.94
N GLY A 80 8.54 14.42 8.50
CA GLY A 80 8.09 15.74 8.14
C GLY A 80 8.78 16.86 8.92
N ASP A 81 8.23 18.07 8.82
CA ASP A 81 8.75 19.25 9.53
C ASP A 81 8.76 19.03 11.06
N LYS A 82 9.79 19.58 11.72
CA LYS A 82 9.99 19.44 13.17
C LYS A 82 8.78 19.92 13.99
N ASN A 83 8.08 20.97 13.55
CA ASN A 83 6.92 21.47 14.27
C ASN A 83 5.77 20.47 14.26
N ILE A 84 5.57 19.78 13.12
CA ILE A 84 4.56 18.71 13.00
C ILE A 84 4.94 17.52 13.88
N VAL A 85 6.22 17.10 13.84
CA VAL A 85 6.72 16.03 14.70
C VAL A 85 6.57 16.37 16.18
N ASN A 86 6.87 17.60 16.59
CA ASN A 86 6.69 18.05 17.96
C ASN A 86 5.21 18.03 18.39
N ALA A 87 4.30 18.52 17.54
CA ALA A 87 2.87 18.45 17.80
C ALA A 87 2.37 17.02 17.99
N LEU A 88 2.81 16.08 17.13
CA LEU A 88 2.51 14.65 17.27
C LEU A 88 3.07 14.06 18.57
N ASN A 89 4.30 14.44 18.95
CA ASN A 89 4.90 14.01 20.20
C ASN A 89 4.14 14.51 21.44
N SER A 90 3.53 15.68 21.37
CA SER A 90 2.76 16.24 22.48
C SER A 90 1.43 15.53 22.73
N ILE A 91 0.88 14.85 21.72
CA ILE A 91 -0.44 14.20 21.81
C ILE A 91 -0.37 12.67 21.82
N LYS A 92 0.80 12.09 21.50
CA LYS A 92 0.95 10.63 21.49
C LYS A 92 0.81 10.06 22.92
N PRO A 93 0.13 8.91 23.10
CA PRO A 93 0.12 8.21 24.38
C PRO A 93 1.55 7.83 24.82
N PRO A 94 1.83 7.75 26.11
CA PRO A 94 3.07 7.17 26.61
C PRO A 94 3.17 5.70 26.17
N PHE A 95 4.39 5.25 25.86
CA PHE A 95 4.65 3.86 25.45
C PHE A 95 3.85 3.38 24.23
N ASN A 96 3.51 4.29 23.31
CA ASN A 96 2.68 4.00 22.12
C ASN A 96 3.27 2.93 21.17
N VAL A 97 4.58 2.67 21.23
CA VAL A 97 5.26 1.61 20.50
C VAL A 97 6.00 0.72 21.51
N ASN A 98 5.67 -0.57 21.52
CA ASN A 98 6.32 -1.54 22.41
C ASN A 98 7.78 -1.80 22.00
N GLU A 99 8.61 -2.17 22.96
CA GLU A 99 10.06 -2.37 22.78
C GLU A 99 10.36 -3.49 21.77
N VAL A 100 9.63 -4.60 21.83
CA VAL A 100 9.80 -5.73 20.89
C VAL A 100 9.59 -5.26 19.46
N ALA A 101 8.56 -4.45 19.21
CA ALA A 101 8.31 -3.88 17.88
C ALA A 101 9.47 -3.00 17.40
N GLN A 102 10.05 -2.18 18.30
CA GLN A 102 11.19 -1.32 17.96
C GLN A 102 12.42 -2.14 17.60
N LEU A 103 12.79 -3.13 18.40
CA LEU A 103 13.92 -4.03 18.14
C LEU A 103 13.74 -4.80 16.83
N CYS A 104 12.56 -5.39 16.60
CA CYS A 104 12.26 -6.08 15.36
C CYS A 104 12.32 -5.16 14.14
N ALA A 105 11.86 -3.91 14.26
CA ALA A 105 11.92 -2.95 13.16
C ALA A 105 13.37 -2.57 12.81
N ILE A 106 14.25 -2.39 13.81
CA ILE A 106 15.67 -2.12 13.60
C ILE A 106 16.33 -3.27 12.83
N GLU A 107 16.06 -4.51 13.22
CA GLU A 107 16.61 -5.68 12.52
C GLU A 107 16.02 -5.83 11.11
N ALA A 108 14.72 -5.61 10.94
CA ALA A 108 14.06 -5.67 9.63
C ALA A 108 14.63 -4.66 8.62
N LEU A 109 15.05 -3.47 9.06
CA LEU A 109 15.70 -2.46 8.20
C LEU A 109 17.06 -2.91 7.67
N LYS A 110 17.73 -3.83 8.35
CA LYS A 110 19.04 -4.38 7.92
C LYS A 110 18.89 -5.49 6.87
N ASP A 111 17.71 -6.14 6.80
CA ASP A 111 17.49 -7.30 5.91
C ASP A 111 17.01 -6.90 4.50
N ASN A 112 17.93 -6.30 3.76
CA ASN A 112 17.70 -5.96 2.34
C ASN A 112 17.46 -7.20 1.45
N LYS A 113 17.95 -8.39 1.86
CA LYS A 113 17.75 -9.63 1.09
C LYS A 113 16.30 -10.06 1.16
N PHE A 114 15.69 -10.01 2.35
CA PHE A 114 14.27 -10.31 2.53
C PHE A 114 13.38 -9.36 1.70
N ILE A 115 13.63 -8.05 1.75
CA ILE A 115 12.88 -7.05 0.97
C ILE A 115 12.95 -7.36 -0.52
N LYS A 116 14.17 -7.56 -1.07
CA LYS A 116 14.36 -7.90 -2.49
C LYS A 116 13.65 -9.20 -2.89
N LYS A 117 13.72 -10.24 -2.04
CA LYS A 117 13.04 -11.52 -2.24
C LYS A 117 11.52 -11.33 -2.27
N SER A 118 10.96 -10.59 -1.31
CA SER A 118 9.52 -10.31 -1.19
C SER A 118 8.99 -9.53 -2.39
N VAL A 119 9.71 -8.49 -2.84
CA VAL A 119 9.33 -7.72 -4.05
C VAL A 119 9.37 -8.61 -5.30
N LYS A 120 10.41 -9.45 -5.47
CA LYS A 120 10.51 -10.37 -6.61
C LYS A 120 9.39 -11.40 -6.61
N HIS A 121 9.09 -11.98 -5.45
CA HIS A 121 7.99 -12.92 -5.26
C HIS A 121 6.65 -12.30 -5.62
N ASN A 122 6.35 -11.15 -5.03
CA ASN A 122 5.12 -10.40 -5.30
C ASN A 122 4.94 -10.11 -6.79
N LEU A 123 5.97 -9.58 -7.44
CA LEU A 123 5.92 -9.25 -8.87
C LEU A 123 5.67 -10.49 -9.74
N LEU A 124 6.34 -11.60 -9.43
CA LEU A 124 6.18 -12.86 -10.14
C LEU A 124 4.74 -13.37 -10.05
N TRP A 125 4.20 -13.46 -8.83
CA TRP A 125 2.87 -14.00 -8.60
C TRP A 125 1.76 -13.06 -9.09
N CYS A 126 1.91 -11.77 -8.91
CA CYS A 126 0.98 -10.81 -9.54
C CYS A 126 0.89 -11.01 -11.05
N LYS A 127 2.03 -11.13 -11.74
CA LYS A 127 2.05 -11.37 -13.21
C LYS A 127 1.40 -12.69 -13.59
N LYS A 128 1.72 -13.79 -12.90
CA LYS A 128 1.14 -15.11 -13.16
C LYS A 128 -0.37 -15.10 -12.96
N ILE A 129 -0.85 -14.56 -11.84
CA ILE A 129 -2.27 -14.52 -11.52
C ILE A 129 -3.03 -13.65 -12.53
N LYS A 130 -2.52 -12.45 -12.86
CA LYS A 130 -3.14 -11.60 -13.88
C LYS A 130 -3.31 -12.35 -15.19
N LYS A 131 -2.23 -12.94 -15.72
CA LYS A 131 -2.28 -13.69 -16.97
C LYS A 131 -3.27 -14.86 -16.93
N SER A 132 -3.36 -15.58 -15.79
CA SER A 132 -4.31 -16.69 -15.65
C SER A 132 -5.75 -16.23 -15.53
N LEU A 133 -6.02 -15.06 -14.99
CA LEU A 133 -7.38 -14.54 -14.82
C LEU A 133 -7.91 -13.85 -16.09
N GLU A 134 -7.04 -13.28 -16.91
CA GLU A 134 -7.40 -12.63 -18.17
C GLU A 134 -8.15 -13.57 -19.14
N GLN A 135 -7.82 -14.87 -19.16
CA GLN A 135 -8.54 -15.88 -19.95
C GLN A 135 -10.02 -16.06 -19.53
N PHE A 136 -10.39 -15.60 -18.34
CA PHE A 136 -11.77 -15.61 -17.84
C PHE A 136 -12.41 -14.22 -17.90
N ASN A 137 -11.79 -13.24 -18.58
CA ASN A 137 -12.19 -11.83 -18.62
C ASN A 137 -12.24 -11.17 -17.23
N ILE A 138 -11.36 -11.61 -16.32
CA ILE A 138 -11.13 -10.98 -15.02
C ILE A 138 -9.85 -10.17 -15.13
N TYR A 139 -10.01 -8.85 -15.08
CA TYR A 139 -8.90 -7.90 -15.19
C TYR A 139 -8.51 -7.35 -13.82
N SER A 140 -7.34 -6.73 -13.74
CA SER A 140 -6.89 -6.12 -12.49
C SER A 140 -6.10 -4.82 -12.73
N ASN A 141 -5.92 -4.05 -11.65
CA ASN A 141 -5.09 -2.85 -11.63
C ASN A 141 -3.62 -3.12 -12.05
N LYS A 142 -2.85 -2.06 -12.28
CA LYS A 142 -1.38 -2.13 -12.36
C LYS A 142 -0.81 -2.66 -11.05
N ILE A 143 0.32 -3.37 -11.13
CA ILE A 143 1.01 -3.90 -9.93
C ILE A 143 1.68 -2.74 -9.21
N SER A 144 1.14 -2.36 -8.05
CA SER A 144 1.58 -1.20 -7.25
C SER A 144 1.67 -1.49 -5.76
N ALA A 145 1.19 -2.68 -5.33
CA ALA A 145 1.15 -3.12 -3.95
C ALA A 145 1.31 -4.64 -3.89
N ASN A 146 1.14 -5.23 -2.70
CA ASN A 146 1.11 -6.69 -2.53
C ASN A 146 -0.30 -7.28 -2.72
N PHE A 147 -1.13 -6.63 -3.52
CA PHE A 147 -2.47 -7.11 -3.84
C PHE A 147 -2.87 -6.72 -5.26
N LEU A 148 -3.88 -7.40 -5.78
CA LEU A 148 -4.57 -7.09 -7.01
C LEU A 148 -6.04 -6.79 -6.70
N LEU A 149 -6.58 -5.74 -7.28
CA LEU A 149 -8.02 -5.49 -7.33
C LEU A 149 -8.57 -6.14 -8.60
N LEU A 150 -9.31 -7.22 -8.43
CA LEU A 150 -9.87 -8.01 -9.51
C LEU A 150 -11.22 -7.44 -9.92
N ASN A 151 -11.40 -7.12 -11.20
CA ASN A 151 -12.60 -6.58 -11.80
C ASN A 151 -13.34 -7.68 -12.55
N PHE A 152 -14.60 -7.94 -12.19
CA PHE A 152 -15.46 -8.98 -12.75
C PHE A 152 -16.52 -8.43 -13.72
N ASN A 153 -16.49 -7.15 -14.08
CA ASN A 153 -17.53 -6.54 -14.92
C ASN A 153 -17.63 -7.17 -16.32
N SER A 154 -16.56 -7.75 -16.83
CA SER A 154 -16.53 -8.45 -18.12
C SER A 154 -16.58 -9.98 -17.98
N CYS A 155 -16.64 -10.49 -16.75
CA CYS A 155 -16.69 -11.92 -16.48
C CYS A 155 -18.14 -12.43 -16.48
N LYS A 156 -18.37 -13.67 -16.98
CA LYS A 156 -19.70 -14.31 -16.88
C LYS A 156 -20.13 -14.59 -15.44
N LEU A 157 -19.19 -14.74 -14.53
CA LEU A 157 -19.42 -14.97 -13.10
C LEU A 157 -19.24 -13.66 -12.33
N SER A 158 -20.19 -13.32 -11.47
CA SER A 158 -20.04 -12.15 -10.59
C SER A 158 -18.98 -12.38 -9.51
N ALA A 159 -18.41 -11.29 -8.97
CA ALA A 159 -17.44 -11.34 -7.87
C ALA A 159 -17.96 -12.15 -6.67
N ASN A 160 -19.20 -11.93 -6.24
CA ASN A 160 -19.83 -12.65 -5.13
C ASN A 160 -19.92 -14.17 -5.40
N ASN A 161 -20.37 -14.57 -6.60
CA ASN A 161 -20.45 -15.99 -6.94
C ASN A 161 -19.08 -16.65 -7.06
N PHE A 162 -18.08 -15.91 -7.51
CA PHE A 162 -16.69 -16.37 -7.56
C PHE A 162 -16.13 -16.55 -6.15
N GLU A 163 -16.34 -15.58 -5.26
CA GLU A 163 -15.92 -15.62 -3.87
C GLU A 163 -16.51 -16.83 -3.13
N LYS A 164 -17.82 -17.04 -3.21
CA LYS A 164 -18.50 -18.20 -2.59
C LYS A 164 -17.94 -19.55 -3.07
N LYS A 165 -17.55 -19.65 -4.34
CA LYS A 165 -16.92 -20.87 -4.88
C LYS A 165 -15.51 -21.08 -4.37
N LEU A 166 -14.72 -20.01 -4.18
CA LEU A 166 -13.38 -20.06 -3.63
C LEU A 166 -13.40 -20.35 -2.14
N GLU A 167 -14.34 -19.75 -1.39
CA GLU A 167 -14.51 -19.98 0.04
C GLU A 167 -14.76 -21.45 0.37
N LYS A 168 -15.60 -22.14 -0.43
CA LYS A 168 -15.80 -23.58 -0.33
C LYS A 168 -14.51 -24.41 -0.54
N LYS A 169 -13.49 -23.82 -1.14
CA LYS A 169 -12.16 -24.42 -1.35
C LYS A 169 -11.11 -23.89 -0.35
N GLY A 170 -11.53 -23.15 0.67
CA GLY A 170 -10.64 -22.56 1.67
C GLY A 170 -9.87 -21.33 1.21
N VAL A 171 -10.22 -20.73 0.06
CA VAL A 171 -9.58 -19.53 -0.45
C VAL A 171 -10.48 -18.32 -0.21
N ILE A 172 -10.05 -17.39 0.64
CA ILE A 172 -10.81 -16.22 1.04
C ILE A 172 -10.20 -14.97 0.41
N LEU A 173 -10.99 -14.25 -0.38
CA LEU A 173 -10.65 -12.95 -0.94
C LEU A 173 -11.35 -11.83 -0.15
N ARG A 174 -10.88 -10.59 -0.32
CA ARG A 174 -11.51 -9.43 0.33
C ARG A 174 -12.59 -8.84 -0.57
N GLU A 175 -13.84 -8.86 -0.10
CA GLU A 175 -14.95 -8.18 -0.75
C GLU A 175 -14.75 -6.65 -0.72
N MET A 176 -15.11 -5.97 -1.81
CA MET A 176 -14.91 -4.53 -1.98
C MET A 176 -16.19 -3.70 -1.89
N LYS A 177 -17.33 -4.33 -1.67
CA LYS A 177 -18.63 -3.65 -1.57
C LYS A 177 -18.66 -2.56 -0.49
N THR A 178 -18.02 -2.81 0.65
CA THR A 178 -17.93 -1.84 1.75
C THR A 178 -17.13 -0.59 1.40
N TYR A 179 -16.36 -0.61 0.31
CA TYR A 179 -15.63 0.53 -0.25
C TYR A 179 -16.38 1.20 -1.40
N GLY A 180 -17.63 0.82 -1.68
CA GLY A 180 -18.41 1.31 -2.84
C GLY A 180 -17.88 0.82 -4.19
N ILE A 181 -17.06 -0.24 -4.21
CA ILE A 181 -16.49 -0.82 -5.43
C ILE A 181 -17.18 -2.15 -5.69
N GLU A 182 -18.31 -2.10 -6.41
CA GLU A 182 -19.11 -3.28 -6.70
C GLU A 182 -18.43 -4.19 -7.71
N ASN A 183 -18.77 -5.48 -7.65
CA ASN A 183 -18.29 -6.53 -8.55
C ASN A 183 -16.75 -6.63 -8.64
N HIS A 184 -16.08 -6.33 -7.53
CA HIS A 184 -14.63 -6.45 -7.39
C HIS A 184 -14.25 -7.25 -6.15
N LEU A 185 -13.09 -7.93 -6.23
CA LEU A 185 -12.46 -8.62 -5.10
C LEU A 185 -10.99 -8.19 -5.01
N ARG A 186 -10.48 -8.04 -3.79
CA ARG A 186 -9.05 -7.80 -3.58
C ARG A 186 -8.35 -9.10 -3.19
N LEU A 187 -7.38 -9.48 -4.00
CA LEU A 187 -6.51 -10.64 -3.78
C LEU A 187 -5.16 -10.15 -3.27
N THR A 188 -4.78 -10.57 -2.07
CA THR A 188 -3.45 -10.30 -1.50
C THR A 188 -2.50 -11.42 -1.89
N ILE A 189 -1.28 -11.06 -2.32
CA ILE A 189 -0.22 -12.04 -2.59
C ILE A 189 0.36 -12.48 -1.26
N GLY A 190 0.21 -13.77 -0.96
CA GLY A 190 0.80 -14.42 0.21
C GLY A 190 2.17 -15.04 -0.09
N ASN A 191 2.64 -15.86 0.84
CA ASN A 191 3.90 -16.62 0.72
C ASN A 191 3.73 -17.85 -0.19
#